data_03b6e569f9967410bfdbabbfb2d3b524
#
_entry.id   03b6e569f9967410bfdbabbfb2d3b524
#
_cell.length_a   1.000
_cell.length_b   1.000
_cell.length_c   1.000
_cell.angle_alpha   90.00
_cell.angle_beta   90.00
_cell.angle_gamma   90.00
#
_symmetry.space_group_name_H-M   'P 1'
#
loop_
_entity.id
_entity.type
_entity.pdbx_description
1 polymer ?
#
loop_
_entity_poly.entity_id
_entity_poly.type
_entity_poly.pdbx_seq_one_letter_code
_entity_poly.pdbx_strand_id
1 'polypeptide(L)'
;KLQRDLKARQVEQRFVEVSKDLEDAAFEASDLAQPAQELGLEVKTTEAFGRQGGTEGLTANRQVIQAAFSDEVLEDGSNSSVIELDPNTVVVVRVKEHNKPEQLPLEQVADSIRAQLTKVRASEAVKAKGEEQLAALRGGQTPVTQADAKQGWSVVEAATRSQEGV
;
A
#
# COMPACT_ATOMS: atom_id res chain seq x y z
N LYS A 1 -34.14 7.72 24.65
CA LYS A 1 -33.95 7.64 23.20
C LYS A 1 -33.71 9.04 22.61
N LEU A 2 -34.66 9.96 22.78
CA LEU A 2 -34.57 11.35 22.27
C LEU A 2 -33.31 12.12 22.72
N GLN A 3 -32.87 11.98 23.98
CA GLN A 3 -31.65 12.64 24.47
C GLN A 3 -30.36 12.09 23.83
N ARG A 4 -30.31 10.77 23.53
CA ARG A 4 -29.18 10.16 22.84
C ARG A 4 -29.12 10.62 21.40
N ASP A 5 -30.29 10.67 20.74
CA ASP A 5 -30.37 11.10 19.33
C ASP A 5 -30.04 12.58 19.19
N LEU A 6 -30.44 13.42 20.15
CA LEU A 6 -30.05 14.84 20.17
C LEU A 6 -28.53 15.03 20.38
N LYS A 7 -27.94 14.30 21.35
CA LYS A 7 -26.50 14.34 21.58
C LYS A 7 -25.70 13.87 20.35
N ALA A 8 -26.16 12.79 19.70
CA ALA A 8 -25.50 12.28 18.50
C ALA A 8 -25.48 13.35 17.39
N ARG A 9 -26.60 14.01 17.13
CA ARG A 9 -26.67 15.10 16.13
C ARG A 9 -25.79 16.29 16.51
N GLN A 10 -25.73 16.66 17.78
CA GLN A 10 -24.86 17.75 18.23
C GLN A 10 -23.38 17.41 18.06
N VAL A 11 -22.97 16.16 18.34
CA VAL A 11 -21.61 15.69 18.12
C VAL A 11 -21.27 15.70 16.64
N GLU A 12 -22.17 15.20 15.80
CA GLU A 12 -21.99 15.19 14.36
C GLU A 12 -21.85 16.61 13.77
N GLN A 13 -22.72 17.54 14.18
CA GLN A 13 -22.63 18.93 13.78
C GLN A 13 -21.30 19.56 14.23
N ARG A 14 -20.91 19.32 15.47
CA ARG A 14 -19.65 19.85 16.00
C ARG A 14 -18.42 19.25 15.30
N PHE A 15 -18.48 17.97 14.95
CA PHE A 15 -17.43 17.31 14.20
C PHE A 15 -17.24 17.95 12.82
N VAL A 16 -18.32 18.17 12.08
CA VAL A 16 -18.28 18.82 10.77
C VAL A 16 -17.73 20.26 10.87
N GLU A 17 -18.17 21.03 11.88
CA GLU A 17 -17.67 22.38 12.14
C GLU A 17 -16.18 22.39 12.41
N VAL A 18 -15.71 21.57 13.38
CA VAL A 18 -14.27 21.47 13.72
C VAL A 18 -13.43 20.92 12.56
N SER A 19 -13.97 20.01 11.76
CA SER A 19 -13.26 19.50 10.58
C SER A 19 -13.04 20.60 9.55
N LYS A 20 -14.03 21.47 9.35
CA LYS A 20 -13.91 22.62 8.46
C LYS A 20 -12.94 23.67 9.02
N ASP A 21 -13.04 23.99 10.31
CA ASP A 21 -12.12 24.91 10.96
C ASP A 21 -10.67 24.40 10.87
N LEU A 22 -10.47 23.07 10.97
CA LEU A 22 -9.15 22.44 10.79
C LEU A 22 -8.64 22.58 9.36
N GLU A 23 -9.50 22.40 8.35
CA GLU A 23 -9.14 22.57 6.94
C GLU A 23 -8.70 24.01 6.66
N ASP A 24 -9.51 24.97 7.09
CA ASP A 24 -9.24 26.40 6.88
C ASP A 24 -7.95 26.81 7.61
N ALA A 25 -7.78 26.44 8.87
CA ALA A 25 -6.60 26.75 9.66
C ALA A 25 -5.33 26.06 9.13
N ALA A 26 -5.43 24.81 8.68
CA ALA A 26 -4.29 24.09 8.12
C ALA A 26 -3.86 24.63 6.76
N PHE A 27 -4.80 25.13 5.95
CA PHE A 27 -4.51 25.72 4.66
C PHE A 27 -3.73 27.03 4.78
N GLU A 28 -4.06 27.86 5.78
CA GLU A 28 -3.41 29.15 6.01
C GLU A 28 -2.08 29.03 6.75
N ALA A 29 -1.87 27.94 7.51
CA ALA A 29 -0.72 27.76 8.37
C ALA A 29 0.51 27.20 7.64
N SER A 30 1.69 27.67 8.03
CA SER A 30 2.97 27.15 7.54
C SER A 30 3.44 25.87 8.24
N ASP A 31 2.77 25.46 9.34
CA ASP A 31 3.02 24.25 10.09
C ASP A 31 1.73 23.69 10.70
N LEU A 32 1.80 22.58 11.43
CA LEU A 32 0.65 22.00 12.15
C LEU A 32 0.55 22.43 13.62
N ALA A 33 1.55 23.11 14.15
CA ALA A 33 1.56 23.48 15.58
C ALA A 33 0.53 24.56 15.88
N GLN A 34 0.44 25.58 15.01
CA GLN A 34 -0.51 26.67 15.16
C GLN A 34 -1.97 26.19 15.09
N PRO A 35 -2.44 25.51 14.03
CA PRO A 35 -3.81 24.99 13.97
C PRO A 35 -4.15 24.04 15.11
N ALA A 36 -3.20 23.22 15.52
CA ALA A 36 -3.41 22.29 16.63
C ALA A 36 -3.63 23.03 17.95
N GLN A 37 -2.86 24.10 18.21
CA GLN A 37 -3.04 24.90 19.42
C GLN A 37 -4.38 25.65 19.42
N GLU A 38 -4.76 26.24 18.29
CA GLU A 38 -6.03 26.99 18.16
C GLU A 38 -7.25 26.12 18.35
N LEU A 39 -7.21 24.90 17.83
CA LEU A 39 -8.34 23.96 17.91
C LEU A 39 -8.25 22.97 19.08
N GLY A 40 -7.19 23.06 19.90
CA GLY A 40 -6.95 22.15 21.02
C GLY A 40 -6.70 20.71 20.60
N LEU A 41 -6.05 20.51 19.45
CA LEU A 41 -5.72 19.22 18.89
C LEU A 41 -4.27 18.82 19.22
N GLU A 42 -3.95 17.54 19.10
CA GLU A 42 -2.62 17.00 19.36
C GLU A 42 -1.87 16.71 18.05
N VAL A 43 -0.66 17.25 17.93
CA VAL A 43 0.25 16.91 16.82
C VAL A 43 1.06 15.67 17.19
N LYS A 44 0.98 14.64 16.34
CA LYS A 44 1.75 13.40 16.50
C LYS A 44 2.77 13.27 15.38
N THR A 45 3.95 12.79 15.71
CA THR A 45 4.98 12.46 14.72
C THR A 45 5.02 10.94 14.54
N THR A 46 4.98 10.48 13.29
CA THR A 46 5.15 9.08 12.93
C THR A 46 6.61 8.76 12.63
N GLU A 47 6.95 7.48 12.59
CA GLU A 47 8.22 7.06 12.00
C GLU A 47 8.24 7.33 10.48
N ALA A 48 9.45 7.41 9.91
CA ALA A 48 9.61 7.58 8.47
C ALA A 48 9.08 6.35 7.72
N PHE A 49 8.32 6.57 6.65
CA PHE A 49 7.76 5.51 5.81
C PHE A 49 7.96 5.82 4.33
N GLY A 50 7.95 4.78 3.51
CA GLY A 50 8.08 4.91 2.06
C GLY A 50 6.73 4.96 1.33
N ARG A 51 6.77 5.04 -0.01
CA ARG A 51 5.56 5.03 -0.87
C ARG A 51 4.72 3.74 -0.75
N GLN A 52 5.28 2.67 -0.22
CA GLN A 52 4.55 1.43 0.09
C GLN A 52 3.82 1.49 1.44
N GLY A 53 4.00 2.58 2.17
CA GLY A 53 3.46 2.77 3.51
C GLY A 53 4.34 2.20 4.60
N GLY A 54 3.90 2.41 5.84
CA GLY A 54 4.45 1.79 7.04
C GLY A 54 3.67 0.54 7.44
N THR A 55 4.01 -0.02 8.58
CA THR A 55 3.43 -1.29 9.07
C THR A 55 2.18 -1.11 9.90
N GLU A 56 1.95 0.07 10.48
CA GLU A 56 0.88 0.27 11.46
C GLU A 56 0.29 1.68 11.43
N GLY A 57 -0.95 1.81 11.90
CA GLY A 57 -1.63 3.06 12.16
C GLY A 57 -1.83 3.95 10.93
N LEU A 58 -1.55 5.23 11.08
CA LEU A 58 -1.72 6.24 10.00
C LEU A 58 -0.82 5.96 8.80
N THR A 59 0.39 5.44 9.03
CA THR A 59 1.37 5.17 7.97
C THR A 59 0.97 3.99 7.06
N ALA A 60 0.04 3.14 7.49
CA ALA A 60 -0.53 2.06 6.69
C ALA A 60 -1.80 2.49 5.92
N ASN A 61 -2.35 3.66 6.22
CA ASN A 61 -3.55 4.16 5.54
C ASN A 61 -3.21 4.71 4.15
N ARG A 62 -3.88 4.19 3.14
CA ARG A 62 -3.62 4.54 1.74
C ARG A 62 -3.84 6.02 1.43
N GLN A 63 -4.85 6.65 2.00
CA GLN A 63 -5.15 8.07 1.79
C GLN A 63 -4.07 8.95 2.41
N VAL A 64 -3.59 8.59 3.60
CA VAL A 64 -2.47 9.28 4.29
C VAL A 64 -1.18 9.16 3.47
N ILE A 65 -0.87 7.96 2.95
CA ILE A 65 0.29 7.74 2.10
C ILE A 65 0.18 8.60 0.83
N GLN A 66 -0.96 8.59 0.17
CA GLN A 66 -1.18 9.35 -1.05
C GLN A 66 -1.04 10.87 -0.81
N ALA A 67 -1.57 11.39 0.27
CA ALA A 67 -1.44 12.79 0.63
C ALA A 67 0.00 13.16 1.01
N ALA A 68 0.67 12.35 1.82
CA ALA A 68 2.06 12.60 2.23
C ALA A 68 3.06 12.60 1.06
N PHE A 69 2.75 11.82 -0.02
CA PHE A 69 3.58 11.75 -1.21
C PHE A 69 3.03 12.56 -2.40
N SER A 70 2.06 13.46 -2.17
CA SER A 70 1.65 14.45 -3.16
C SER A 70 2.72 15.54 -3.33
N ASP A 71 2.76 16.17 -4.48
CA ASP A 71 3.74 17.21 -4.78
C ASP A 71 3.60 18.40 -3.81
N GLU A 72 2.38 18.77 -3.46
CA GLU A 72 2.08 19.87 -2.52
C GLU A 72 2.67 19.62 -1.13
N VAL A 73 2.54 18.39 -0.61
CA VAL A 73 2.99 18.06 0.75
C VAL A 73 4.45 17.68 0.78
N LEU A 74 4.93 16.94 -0.24
CA LEU A 74 6.29 16.41 -0.26
C LEU A 74 7.33 17.42 -0.78
N GLU A 75 7.01 18.14 -1.85
CA GLU A 75 7.94 19.05 -2.51
C GLU A 75 7.76 20.49 -2.03
N ASP A 76 6.52 20.99 -1.95
CA ASP A 76 6.24 22.35 -1.51
C ASP A 76 6.26 22.48 0.02
N GLY A 77 6.18 21.36 0.74
CA GLY A 77 6.17 21.34 2.20
C GLY A 77 4.91 21.95 2.80
N SER A 78 3.81 21.95 2.07
CA SER A 78 2.51 22.41 2.55
C SER A 78 1.85 21.40 3.47
N ASN A 79 0.83 21.82 4.20
CA ASN A 79 -0.07 20.91 4.90
C ASN A 79 -1.01 20.25 3.89
N SER A 80 -1.41 19.02 4.13
CA SER A 80 -2.43 18.37 3.29
C SER A 80 -3.80 18.97 3.54
N SER A 81 -4.73 18.77 2.61
CA SER A 81 -6.16 18.88 2.89
C SER A 81 -6.57 17.89 3.98
N VAL A 82 -7.75 18.08 4.55
CA VAL A 82 -8.34 17.17 5.53
C VAL A 82 -8.57 15.79 4.88
N ILE A 83 -8.07 14.76 5.53
CA ILE A 83 -8.19 13.35 5.13
C ILE A 83 -9.16 12.67 6.07
N GLU A 84 -10.25 12.13 5.55
CA GLU A 84 -11.21 11.34 6.29
C GLU A 84 -10.73 9.89 6.38
N LEU A 85 -10.40 9.43 7.59
CA LEU A 85 -9.99 8.06 7.85
C LEU A 85 -11.18 7.13 8.09
N ASP A 86 -12.15 7.67 8.80
CA ASP A 86 -13.43 7.04 9.11
C ASP A 86 -14.48 8.15 9.40
N PRO A 87 -15.80 7.82 9.52
CA PRO A 87 -16.86 8.82 9.71
C PRO A 87 -16.72 9.73 10.93
N ASN A 88 -15.81 9.41 11.85
CA ASN A 88 -15.60 10.15 13.09
C ASN A 88 -14.16 10.64 13.27
N THR A 89 -13.31 10.40 12.30
CA THR A 89 -11.87 10.72 12.41
C THR A 89 -11.37 11.36 11.14
N VAL A 90 -10.85 12.57 11.28
CA VAL A 90 -10.14 13.28 10.21
C VAL A 90 -8.73 13.61 10.67
N VAL A 91 -7.82 13.72 9.72
CA VAL A 91 -6.43 14.10 9.97
C VAL A 91 -5.94 15.04 8.88
N VAL A 92 -5.01 15.91 9.26
CA VAL A 92 -4.16 16.67 8.34
C VAL A 92 -2.74 16.20 8.53
N VAL A 93 -2.00 16.03 7.46
CA VAL A 93 -0.62 15.56 7.50
C VAL A 93 0.32 16.59 6.89
N ARG A 94 1.55 16.56 7.38
CA ARG A 94 2.66 17.36 6.88
C ARG A 94 3.93 16.53 6.90
N VAL A 95 4.75 16.64 5.87
CA VAL A 95 6.06 15.99 5.84
C VAL A 95 7.04 16.80 6.69
N LYS A 96 7.61 16.16 7.71
CA LYS A 96 8.64 16.74 8.57
C LYS A 96 10.03 16.61 7.96
N GLU A 97 10.31 15.44 7.39
CA GLU A 97 11.58 15.11 6.77
C GLU A 97 11.34 14.35 5.47
N HIS A 98 12.00 14.77 4.42
CA HIS A 98 11.97 14.07 3.13
C HIS A 98 13.36 13.50 2.83
N ASN A 99 13.50 12.19 2.99
CA ASN A 99 14.70 11.47 2.61
C ASN A 99 14.63 11.14 1.11
N LYS A 100 15.33 11.93 0.28
CA LYS A 100 15.41 11.66 -1.16
C LYS A 100 16.14 10.35 -1.41
N PRO A 101 15.69 9.53 -2.37
CA PRO A 101 16.40 8.32 -2.73
C PRO A 101 17.82 8.66 -3.19
N GLU A 102 18.81 8.14 -2.50
CA GLU A 102 20.20 8.20 -2.96
C GLU A 102 20.52 6.99 -3.84
N GLN A 103 21.25 7.25 -4.92
CA GLN A 103 21.75 6.18 -5.77
C GLN A 103 22.89 5.45 -5.04
N LEU A 104 22.58 4.26 -4.53
CA LEU A 104 23.59 3.45 -3.86
C LEU A 104 24.66 2.98 -4.87
N PRO A 105 25.95 2.98 -4.48
CA PRO A 105 27.01 2.41 -5.30
C PRO A 105 26.71 0.97 -5.71
N LEU A 106 27.08 0.59 -6.93
CA LEU A 106 26.81 -0.74 -7.47
C LEU A 106 27.35 -1.85 -6.56
N GLU A 107 28.46 -1.61 -5.89
CA GLU A 107 29.09 -2.56 -4.96
C GLU A 107 28.18 -2.95 -3.79
N GLN A 108 27.37 -2.01 -3.29
CA GLN A 108 26.44 -2.25 -2.18
C GLN A 108 25.18 -2.99 -2.61
N VAL A 109 24.77 -2.86 -3.86
CA VAL A 109 23.51 -3.45 -4.36
C VAL A 109 23.74 -4.65 -5.29
N ALA A 110 24.99 -4.94 -5.66
CA ALA A 110 25.34 -5.99 -6.63
C ALA A 110 24.78 -7.37 -6.23
N ASP A 111 24.89 -7.73 -4.98
CA ASP A 111 24.42 -9.05 -4.49
C ASP A 111 22.88 -9.14 -4.49
N SER A 112 22.22 -8.06 -4.11
CA SER A 112 20.75 -7.96 -4.18
C SER A 112 20.25 -8.06 -5.62
N ILE A 113 20.89 -7.32 -6.54
CA ILE A 113 20.58 -7.36 -7.98
C ILE A 113 20.81 -8.76 -8.55
N ARG A 114 21.94 -9.40 -8.23
CA ARG A 114 22.23 -10.78 -8.66
C ARG A 114 21.16 -11.75 -8.18
N ALA A 115 20.77 -11.68 -6.92
CA ALA A 115 19.73 -12.54 -6.35
C ALA A 115 18.39 -12.35 -7.08
N GLN A 116 18.02 -11.11 -7.33
CA GLN A 116 16.77 -10.79 -8.04
C GLN A 116 16.81 -11.25 -9.49
N LEU A 117 17.90 -10.99 -10.23
CA LEU A 117 18.07 -11.44 -11.61
C LEU A 117 18.08 -12.97 -11.70
N THR A 118 18.73 -13.66 -10.76
CA THR A 118 18.73 -15.12 -10.72
C THR A 118 17.32 -15.67 -10.53
N LYS A 119 16.52 -15.07 -9.64
CA LYS A 119 15.12 -15.45 -9.44
C LYS A 119 14.27 -15.24 -10.70
N VAL A 120 14.42 -14.08 -11.35
CA VAL A 120 13.69 -13.78 -12.59
C VAL A 120 14.07 -14.76 -13.70
N ARG A 121 15.37 -14.97 -13.95
CA ARG A 121 15.85 -15.91 -14.97
C ARG A 121 15.43 -17.35 -14.69
N ALA A 122 15.45 -17.78 -13.43
CA ALA A 122 14.97 -19.10 -13.06
C ALA A 122 13.47 -19.26 -13.36
N SER A 123 12.67 -18.25 -13.04
CA SER A 123 11.24 -18.25 -13.35
C SER A 123 10.95 -18.29 -14.83
N GLU A 124 11.68 -17.49 -15.64
CA GLU A 124 11.56 -17.49 -17.10
C GLU A 124 11.98 -18.84 -17.70
N ALA A 125 13.07 -19.44 -17.22
CA ALA A 125 13.53 -20.75 -17.69
C ALA A 125 12.52 -21.87 -17.36
N VAL A 126 11.93 -21.85 -16.16
CA VAL A 126 10.89 -22.80 -15.79
C VAL A 126 9.64 -22.64 -16.65
N LYS A 127 9.23 -21.39 -16.90
CA LYS A 127 8.08 -21.09 -17.76
C LYS A 127 8.33 -21.58 -19.21
N ALA A 128 9.50 -21.26 -19.79
CA ALA A 128 9.85 -21.69 -21.14
C ALA A 128 9.88 -23.23 -21.26
N LYS A 129 10.46 -23.91 -20.26
CA LYS A 129 10.48 -25.37 -20.21
C LYS A 129 9.08 -25.97 -20.06
N GLY A 130 8.22 -25.34 -19.28
CA GLY A 130 6.80 -25.76 -19.14
C GLY A 130 6.03 -25.61 -20.45
N GLU A 131 6.23 -24.50 -21.17
CA GLU A 131 5.61 -24.26 -22.48
C GLU A 131 6.10 -25.27 -23.54
N GLU A 132 7.39 -25.58 -23.54
CA GLU A 132 7.97 -26.61 -24.43
C GLU A 132 7.36 -28.00 -24.16
N GLN A 133 7.26 -28.39 -22.89
CA GLN A 133 6.66 -29.66 -22.49
C GLN A 133 5.17 -29.69 -22.84
N LEU A 134 4.44 -28.61 -22.63
CA LEU A 134 3.03 -28.50 -23.00
C LEU A 134 2.84 -28.64 -24.51
N ALA A 135 3.71 -28.02 -25.29
CA ALA A 135 3.69 -28.13 -26.76
C ALA A 135 3.98 -29.57 -27.21
N ALA A 136 4.95 -30.24 -26.59
CA ALA A 136 5.26 -31.66 -26.89
C ALA A 136 4.08 -32.60 -26.56
N LEU A 137 3.40 -32.38 -25.44
CA LEU A 137 2.18 -33.14 -25.06
C LEU A 137 1.04 -32.90 -26.05
N ARG A 138 0.79 -31.65 -26.43
CA ARG A 138 -0.26 -31.27 -27.40
C ARG A 138 0.05 -31.80 -28.81
N GLY A 139 1.34 -31.87 -29.17
CA GLY A 139 1.79 -32.43 -30.44
C GLY A 139 1.81 -33.95 -30.51
N GLY A 140 1.41 -34.63 -29.43
CA GLY A 140 1.38 -36.12 -29.38
C GLY A 140 2.77 -36.77 -29.35
N GLN A 141 3.84 -35.98 -29.14
CA GLN A 141 5.21 -36.49 -29.07
C GLN A 141 5.50 -37.24 -27.76
N THR A 142 4.74 -36.91 -26.71
CA THR A 142 4.83 -37.59 -25.41
C THR A 142 3.41 -38.02 -24.98
N PRO A 143 3.15 -39.32 -24.79
CA PRO A 143 1.86 -39.78 -24.31
C PRO A 143 1.59 -39.19 -22.90
N VAL A 144 0.37 -38.68 -22.68
CA VAL A 144 -0.07 -38.14 -21.38
C VAL A 144 0.05 -39.17 -20.25
N THR A 145 -0.09 -40.48 -20.59
CA THR A 145 0.07 -41.62 -19.68
C THR A 145 1.51 -41.86 -19.21
N GLN A 146 2.50 -41.23 -19.87
CA GLN A 146 3.92 -41.30 -19.49
C GLN A 146 4.42 -40.04 -18.82
N ALA A 147 3.52 -39.15 -18.37
CA ALA A 147 3.88 -38.00 -17.53
C ALA A 147 4.52 -38.58 -16.26
N ASP A 148 5.86 -38.49 -16.19
CA ASP A 148 6.65 -39.14 -15.17
C ASP A 148 6.47 -38.37 -13.84
N ALA A 149 6.07 -39.07 -12.80
CA ALA A 149 5.91 -38.52 -11.45
C ALA A 149 7.20 -37.85 -10.95
N LYS A 150 8.37 -38.23 -11.48
CA LYS A 150 9.66 -37.56 -11.22
C LYS A 150 9.76 -36.14 -11.78
N GLN A 151 8.90 -35.77 -12.72
CA GLN A 151 8.84 -34.42 -13.30
C GLN A 151 7.77 -33.53 -12.64
N GLY A 152 7.11 -34.03 -11.59
CA GLY A 152 6.10 -33.27 -10.87
C GLY A 152 4.73 -33.19 -11.57
N TRP A 153 4.48 -34.04 -12.57
CA TRP A 153 3.19 -34.13 -13.25
C TRP A 153 2.26 -35.12 -12.55
N SER A 154 1.00 -34.79 -12.46
CA SER A 154 -0.05 -35.69 -12.04
C SER A 154 -1.17 -35.74 -13.10
N VAL A 155 -1.69 -36.91 -13.35
CA VAL A 155 -2.84 -37.09 -14.25
C VAL A 155 -4.12 -37.11 -13.42
N VAL A 156 -5.01 -36.17 -13.72
CA VAL A 156 -6.34 -36.12 -13.12
C VAL A 156 -7.33 -36.54 -14.18
N GLU A 157 -7.96 -37.72 -14.01
CA GLU A 157 -8.88 -38.29 -14.99
C GLU A 157 -10.18 -37.48 -15.13
N ALA A 158 -10.63 -36.87 -14.03
CA ALA A 158 -11.80 -36.00 -14.02
C ALA A 158 -11.58 -34.86 -13.04
N ALA A 159 -11.46 -33.64 -13.55
CA ALA A 159 -11.34 -32.44 -12.73
C ALA A 159 -12.65 -31.65 -12.71
N THR A 160 -13.13 -31.30 -11.54
CA THR A 160 -14.26 -30.39 -11.36
C THR A 160 -13.76 -29.00 -10.97
N ARG A 161 -14.55 -27.96 -11.26
CA ARG A 161 -14.19 -26.56 -10.98
C ARG A 161 -13.95 -26.25 -9.49
N SER A 162 -14.44 -27.11 -8.59
CA SER A 162 -14.32 -26.98 -7.14
C SER A 162 -13.26 -27.88 -6.51
N GLN A 163 -12.45 -28.56 -7.32
CA GLN A 163 -11.42 -29.48 -6.83
C GLN A 163 -10.18 -28.68 -6.47
N GLU A 164 -9.79 -28.69 -5.18
CA GLU A 164 -8.54 -28.09 -4.71
C GLU A 164 -7.34 -28.88 -5.21
N GLY A 165 -6.31 -28.20 -5.72
CA GLY A 165 -5.03 -28.80 -6.13
C GLY A 165 -4.93 -29.23 -7.61
N VAL A 166 -5.79 -28.71 -8.49
CA VAL A 166 -5.69 -28.85 -9.95
C VAL A 166 -5.17 -27.57 -10.59
#